data_87113270053dc02afec8dde319e564c2
#
_entry.id   87113270053dc02afec8dde319e564c2
#
_cell.length_a   1.000
_cell.length_b   1.000
_cell.length_c   1.000
_cell.angle_alpha   90.00
_cell.angle_beta   90.00
_cell.angle_gamma   90.00
#
_symmetry.space_group_name_H-M   'P 1'
#
loop_
_entity.id
_entity.type
_entity.pdbx_description
1 polymer ?
#
loop_
_entity_poly.entity_id
_entity_poly.type
_entity_poly.pdbx_seq_one_letter_code
_entity_poly.pdbx_strand_id
1 'polypeptide(L)'
;MVALLFFLWVILLKKSIKEKYISSAFLLLVSTVIVKMISAFYKIPLTSYIGATGRGYFSIAYNLCLPIHALTMGAFPIAMSKLVSKYNASGDKLKVSGLKKAGNKLFFLAALAGLFVMLVGAKPYSELISSSPKSIYTIFALAPSVFFCCLGAGKRSFAEGFIDMKPTAACQIIEAVFKMVFGLLFARFSMGCFMSNYYEYGTVLGIAYENERQALSAIYPLTSACSMLGVSLGGFAGWVYVSSYVGSQPL
;
A
#
# COMPACT_ATOMS: atom_id res chain seq x y z
N MET A 1 -23.75 -9.35 -3.68
CA MET A 1 -23.62 -7.88 -3.43
C MET A 1 -22.45 -7.27 -4.18
N VAL A 2 -21.23 -7.83 -4.09
CA VAL A 2 -20.03 -7.33 -4.81
C VAL A 2 -20.17 -7.42 -6.34
N ALA A 3 -20.75 -8.51 -6.86
CA ALA A 3 -20.99 -8.69 -8.31
C ALA A 3 -22.02 -7.72 -8.88
N LEU A 4 -23.02 -7.32 -8.11
CA LEU A 4 -24.06 -6.36 -8.52
C LEU A 4 -23.50 -4.94 -8.59
N LEU A 5 -22.59 -4.58 -7.67
CA LEU A 5 -21.85 -3.32 -7.70
C LEU A 5 -20.89 -3.26 -8.89
N PHE A 6 -20.28 -4.39 -9.26
CA PHE A 6 -19.43 -4.48 -10.45
C PHE A 6 -20.22 -4.34 -11.75
N PHE A 7 -21.44 -4.87 -11.81
CA PHE A 7 -22.33 -4.79 -12.98
C PHE A 7 -22.89 -3.36 -13.18
N LEU A 8 -23.28 -2.69 -12.11
CA LEU A 8 -23.65 -1.26 -12.14
C LEU A 8 -22.49 -0.37 -12.60
N TRP A 9 -21.27 -0.76 -12.29
CA TRP A 9 -20.05 -0.08 -12.66
C TRP A 9 -19.80 -0.08 -14.19
N VAL A 10 -20.18 -1.14 -14.88
CA VAL A 10 -20.01 -1.27 -16.35
C VAL A 10 -21.05 -0.46 -17.14
N ILE A 11 -22.25 -0.27 -16.60
CA ILE A 11 -23.37 0.41 -17.29
C ILE A 11 -23.23 1.93 -17.34
N LEU A 12 -22.50 2.55 -16.41
CA LEU A 12 -22.32 4.01 -16.30
C LEU A 12 -21.34 4.63 -17.32
N LEU A 13 -20.89 3.90 -18.33
CA LEU A 13 -19.71 4.22 -19.15
C LEU A 13 -19.97 4.98 -20.46
N LYS A 14 -21.17 5.53 -20.71
CA LYS A 14 -21.42 6.22 -22.00
C LYS A 14 -22.12 7.56 -21.82
N LYS A 15 -21.31 8.65 -21.61
CA LYS A 15 -21.87 10.02 -21.72
C LYS A 15 -20.81 11.15 -21.75
N SER A 16 -21.27 12.39 -22.09
CA SER A 16 -20.57 13.68 -22.22
C SER A 16 -19.43 13.95 -21.21
N ILE A 17 -18.45 14.80 -21.55
CA ILE A 17 -17.25 15.10 -20.73
C ILE A 17 -17.59 15.44 -19.27
N LYS A 18 -18.65 16.20 -19.04
CA LYS A 18 -19.12 16.56 -17.69
C LYS A 18 -19.62 15.34 -16.91
N GLU A 19 -20.35 14.47 -17.59
CA GLU A 19 -20.84 13.19 -17.02
C GLU A 19 -19.71 12.18 -16.80
N LYS A 20 -18.69 12.19 -17.68
CA LYS A 20 -17.47 11.38 -17.51
C LYS A 20 -16.71 11.78 -16.24
N TYR A 21 -16.63 13.09 -15.95
CA TYR A 21 -15.98 13.60 -14.75
C TYR A 21 -16.71 13.19 -13.47
N ILE A 22 -18.04 13.38 -13.45
CA ILE A 22 -18.89 13.00 -12.31
C ILE A 22 -18.86 11.49 -12.08
N SER A 23 -18.95 10.69 -13.13
CA SER A 23 -18.89 9.24 -13.07
C SER A 23 -17.53 8.75 -12.54
N SER A 24 -16.43 9.39 -12.97
CA SER A 24 -15.08 9.06 -12.50
C SER A 24 -14.87 9.41 -11.02
N ALA A 25 -15.40 10.56 -10.57
CA ALA A 25 -15.36 10.96 -9.17
C ALA A 25 -16.19 10.02 -8.27
N PHE A 26 -17.39 9.66 -8.73
CA PHE A 26 -18.24 8.70 -8.03
C PHE A 26 -17.59 7.32 -7.90
N LEU A 27 -16.92 6.87 -8.95
CA LEU A 27 -16.16 5.62 -8.95
C LEU A 27 -15.05 5.60 -7.88
N LEU A 28 -14.29 6.70 -7.75
CA LEU A 28 -13.28 6.83 -6.68
C LEU A 28 -13.90 6.81 -5.29
N LEU A 29 -15.05 7.49 -5.12
CA LEU A 29 -15.76 7.49 -3.85
C LEU A 29 -16.19 6.07 -3.46
N VAL A 30 -16.84 5.35 -4.37
CA VAL A 30 -17.28 3.97 -4.14
C VAL A 30 -16.09 3.04 -3.85
N SER A 31 -15.01 3.13 -4.63
CA SER A 31 -13.81 2.32 -4.40
C SER A 31 -13.19 2.61 -3.03
N THR A 32 -13.15 3.87 -2.60
CA THR A 32 -12.62 4.25 -1.29
C THR A 32 -13.46 3.66 -0.15
N VAL A 33 -14.79 3.66 -0.28
CA VAL A 33 -15.68 3.03 0.71
C VAL A 33 -15.43 1.53 0.78
N ILE A 34 -15.34 0.85 -0.37
CA ILE A 34 -15.04 -0.59 -0.44
C ILE A 34 -13.70 -0.90 0.24
N VAL A 35 -12.65 -0.14 -0.06
CA VAL A 35 -11.31 -0.29 0.54
C VAL A 35 -11.34 -0.10 2.05
N LYS A 36 -12.12 0.87 2.56
CA LYS A 36 -12.28 1.08 4.00
C LYS A 36 -13.01 -0.08 4.68
N MET A 37 -14.04 -0.63 4.03
CA MET A 37 -14.73 -1.82 4.51
C MET A 37 -13.78 -3.03 4.58
N ILE A 38 -13.05 -3.33 3.49
CA ILE A 38 -12.04 -4.40 3.47
C ILE A 38 -11.01 -4.19 4.59
N SER A 39 -10.55 -2.95 4.79
CA SER A 39 -9.56 -2.63 5.84
C SER A 39 -10.13 -2.79 7.25
N ALA A 40 -11.42 -2.56 7.47
CA ALA A 40 -12.08 -2.80 8.75
C ALA A 40 -12.18 -4.31 9.03
N PHE A 41 -12.63 -5.10 8.05
CA PHE A 41 -12.66 -6.57 8.15
C PHE A 41 -11.26 -7.19 8.34
N TYR A 42 -10.23 -6.60 7.75
CA TYR A 42 -8.85 -7.04 7.95
C TYR A 42 -8.37 -6.83 9.40
N LYS A 43 -8.74 -5.70 10.02
CA LYS A 43 -8.22 -5.33 11.36
C LYS A 43 -8.68 -6.28 12.47
N ILE A 44 -9.90 -6.83 12.39
CA ILE A 44 -10.46 -7.69 13.44
C ILE A 44 -9.65 -8.98 13.57
N PRO A 45 -9.55 -9.85 12.53
CA PRO A 45 -8.80 -11.09 12.65
C PRO A 45 -7.29 -10.85 12.81
N LEU A 46 -6.75 -9.77 12.23
CA LEU A 46 -5.34 -9.43 12.43
C LEU A 46 -5.03 -9.24 13.92
N THR A 47 -5.91 -8.52 14.65
CA THR A 47 -5.71 -8.27 16.08
C THR A 47 -5.73 -9.56 16.90
N SER A 48 -6.51 -10.56 16.49
CA SER A 48 -6.53 -11.86 17.15
C SER A 48 -5.20 -12.62 17.02
N TYR A 49 -4.50 -12.45 15.89
CA TYR A 49 -3.20 -13.12 15.65
C TYR A 49 -2.02 -12.37 16.26
N ILE A 50 -1.95 -11.03 16.13
CA ILE A 50 -0.79 -10.26 16.55
C ILE A 50 -0.94 -9.64 17.95
N GLY A 51 -2.12 -9.70 18.54
CA GLY A 51 -2.43 -9.10 19.82
C GLY A 51 -2.37 -7.56 19.83
N ALA A 52 -2.59 -6.96 21.00
CA ALA A 52 -2.51 -5.50 21.17
C ALA A 52 -1.07 -4.98 20.95
N THR A 53 -0.08 -5.71 21.45
CA THR A 53 1.35 -5.37 21.31
C THR A 53 1.80 -5.38 19.87
N GLY A 54 1.44 -6.40 19.09
CA GLY A 54 1.75 -6.49 17.67
C GLY A 54 1.08 -5.37 16.86
N ARG A 55 -0.14 -4.97 17.23
CA ARG A 55 -0.78 -3.77 16.67
C ARG A 55 -0.02 -2.49 16.94
N GLY A 56 0.61 -2.38 18.11
CA GLY A 56 1.50 -1.26 18.43
C GLY A 56 2.66 -1.17 17.43
N TYR A 57 3.37 -2.27 17.19
CA TYR A 57 4.46 -2.32 16.20
C TYR A 57 3.98 -1.99 14.78
N PHE A 58 2.81 -2.50 14.41
CA PHE A 58 2.17 -2.19 13.14
C PHE A 58 1.90 -0.69 12.98
N SER A 59 1.38 -0.05 14.02
CA SER A 59 1.10 1.40 14.04
C SER A 59 2.38 2.23 13.97
N ILE A 60 3.44 1.83 14.66
CA ILE A 60 4.74 2.51 14.65
C ILE A 60 5.31 2.54 13.22
N ALA A 61 5.28 1.40 12.50
CA ALA A 61 5.76 1.34 11.13
C ALA A 61 4.96 2.26 10.19
N TYR A 62 3.62 2.29 10.32
CA TYR A 62 2.78 3.18 9.53
C TYR A 62 3.03 4.66 9.85
N ASN A 63 3.26 5.03 11.11
CA ASN A 63 3.51 6.42 11.50
C ASN A 63 4.80 6.96 10.87
N LEU A 64 5.84 6.14 10.71
CA LEU A 64 7.03 6.52 9.95
C LEU A 64 6.75 6.66 8.45
N CYS A 65 5.87 5.81 7.92
CA CYS A 65 5.52 5.79 6.50
C CYS A 65 4.61 6.96 6.08
N LEU A 66 3.74 7.46 6.98
CA LEU A 66 2.73 8.49 6.69
C LEU A 66 3.30 9.78 6.06
N PRO A 67 4.37 10.43 6.58
CA PRO A 67 4.90 11.64 5.97
C PRO A 67 5.47 11.38 4.56
N ILE A 68 6.06 10.22 4.33
CA ILE A 68 6.58 9.83 3.01
C ILE A 68 5.41 9.66 2.03
N HIS A 69 4.34 8.98 2.45
CA HIS A 69 3.12 8.82 1.65
C HIS A 69 2.43 10.17 1.36
N ALA A 70 2.41 11.10 2.31
CA ALA A 70 1.81 12.42 2.10
C ALA A 70 2.49 13.19 0.95
N LEU A 71 3.80 13.08 0.81
CA LEU A 71 4.54 13.68 -0.29
C LEU A 71 4.37 12.90 -1.60
N THR A 72 4.56 11.59 -1.56
CA THR A 72 4.64 10.75 -2.77
C THR A 72 3.26 10.42 -3.36
N MET A 73 2.21 10.37 -2.54
CA MET A 73 0.84 10.10 -2.98
C MET A 73 -0.06 11.33 -2.97
N GLY A 74 0.37 12.45 -2.38
CA GLY A 74 -0.37 13.71 -2.34
C GLY A 74 0.15 14.71 -3.36
N ALA A 75 1.18 15.45 -3.00
CA ALA A 75 1.63 16.63 -3.75
C ALA A 75 2.10 16.30 -5.18
N PHE A 76 2.97 15.31 -5.36
CA PHE A 76 3.53 14.97 -6.67
C PHE A 76 2.49 14.45 -7.67
N PRO A 77 1.60 13.50 -7.32
CA PRO A 77 0.54 13.05 -8.22
C PRO A 77 -0.41 14.16 -8.66
N ILE A 78 -0.81 15.06 -7.75
CA ILE A 78 -1.68 16.19 -8.07
C ILE A 78 -1.02 17.14 -9.07
N ALA A 79 0.26 17.47 -8.89
CA ALA A 79 1.00 18.32 -9.82
C ALA A 79 1.11 17.66 -11.21
N MET A 80 1.43 16.35 -11.23
CA MET A 80 1.57 15.58 -12.46
C MET A 80 0.25 15.51 -13.24
N SER A 81 -0.86 15.17 -12.59
CA SER A 81 -2.18 15.06 -13.24
C SER A 81 -2.65 16.41 -13.80
N LYS A 82 -2.40 17.53 -13.08
CA LYS A 82 -2.68 18.88 -13.58
C LYS A 82 -1.89 19.24 -14.84
N LEU A 83 -0.59 18.92 -14.87
CA LEU A 83 0.25 19.18 -16.03
C LEU A 83 -0.16 18.35 -17.24
N VAL A 84 -0.45 17.05 -17.03
CA VAL A 84 -0.95 16.16 -18.08
C VAL A 84 -2.27 16.67 -18.63
N SER A 85 -3.21 17.02 -17.77
CA SER A 85 -4.51 17.56 -18.18
C SER A 85 -4.36 18.86 -18.99
N LYS A 86 -3.49 19.79 -18.55
CA LYS A 86 -3.20 21.04 -19.26
C LYS A 86 -2.69 20.80 -20.68
N TYR A 87 -1.65 19.98 -20.85
CA TYR A 87 -1.06 19.76 -22.17
C TYR A 87 -1.92 18.84 -23.05
N ASN A 88 -2.70 17.95 -22.46
CA ASN A 88 -3.69 17.18 -23.20
C ASN A 88 -4.80 18.10 -23.77
N ALA A 89 -5.28 19.06 -22.99
CA ALA A 89 -6.28 20.05 -23.45
C ALA A 89 -5.75 20.96 -24.57
N SER A 90 -4.46 21.27 -24.59
CA SER A 90 -3.81 22.04 -25.67
C SER A 90 -3.43 21.19 -26.90
N GLY A 91 -3.69 19.88 -26.89
CA GLY A 91 -3.37 18.95 -28.00
C GLY A 91 -1.88 18.67 -28.20
N ASP A 92 -1.01 19.08 -27.26
CA ASP A 92 0.44 18.94 -27.37
C ASP A 92 0.91 17.54 -26.94
N LYS A 93 0.80 16.57 -27.84
CA LYS A 93 1.17 15.18 -27.58
C LYS A 93 2.66 15.00 -27.24
N LEU A 94 3.54 15.85 -27.81
CA LEU A 94 4.98 15.77 -27.52
C LEU A 94 5.27 16.10 -26.07
N LYS A 95 4.65 17.16 -25.53
CA LYS A 95 4.80 17.52 -24.12
C LYS A 95 4.18 16.49 -23.19
N VAL A 96 3.04 15.89 -23.54
CA VAL A 96 2.43 14.79 -22.77
C VAL A 96 3.36 13.59 -22.69
N SER A 97 3.98 13.20 -23.83
CA SER A 97 4.98 12.11 -23.86
C SER A 97 6.22 12.45 -23.03
N GLY A 98 6.71 13.70 -23.13
CA GLY A 98 7.82 14.20 -22.31
C GLY A 98 7.51 14.13 -20.81
N LEU A 99 6.30 14.53 -20.41
CA LEU A 99 5.84 14.43 -19.03
C LEU A 99 5.76 12.98 -18.54
N LYS A 100 5.34 12.04 -19.38
CA LYS A 100 5.32 10.60 -19.02
C LYS A 100 6.74 10.11 -18.67
N LYS A 101 7.74 10.46 -19.47
CA LYS A 101 9.14 10.09 -19.23
C LYS A 101 9.71 10.79 -17.99
N ALA A 102 9.52 12.11 -17.88
CA ALA A 102 10.00 12.89 -16.74
C ALA A 102 9.33 12.46 -15.44
N GLY A 103 8.01 12.24 -15.46
CA GLY A 103 7.25 11.74 -14.34
C GLY A 103 7.73 10.36 -13.87
N ASN A 104 7.91 9.40 -14.78
CA ASN A 104 8.43 8.09 -14.41
C ASN A 104 9.80 8.19 -13.70
N LYS A 105 10.71 9.06 -14.19
CA LYS A 105 12.00 9.29 -13.56
C LYS A 105 11.86 9.93 -12.18
N LEU A 106 11.00 10.95 -12.05
CA LEU A 106 10.75 11.64 -10.79
C LEU A 106 10.18 10.68 -9.73
N PHE A 107 9.14 9.91 -10.09
CA PHE A 107 8.54 8.96 -9.16
C PHE A 107 9.47 7.79 -8.82
N PHE A 108 10.33 7.37 -9.73
CA PHE A 108 11.36 6.37 -9.43
C PHE A 108 12.39 6.91 -8.43
N LEU A 109 12.89 8.14 -8.61
CA LEU A 109 13.80 8.77 -7.66
C LEU A 109 13.12 8.99 -6.29
N ALA A 110 11.87 9.44 -6.28
CA ALA A 110 11.09 9.61 -5.06
C ALA A 110 10.84 8.26 -4.35
N ALA A 111 10.61 7.18 -5.10
CA ALA A 111 10.46 5.83 -4.57
C ALA A 111 11.76 5.32 -3.91
N LEU A 112 12.91 5.54 -4.56
CA LEU A 112 14.21 5.21 -3.98
C LEU A 112 14.52 6.04 -2.75
N ALA A 113 14.27 7.35 -2.79
CA ALA A 113 14.44 8.22 -1.63
C ALA A 113 13.55 7.81 -0.46
N GLY A 114 12.27 7.51 -0.72
CA GLY A 114 11.33 7.03 0.30
C GLY A 114 11.77 5.69 0.90
N LEU A 115 12.21 4.74 0.08
CA LEU A 115 12.76 3.47 0.53
C LEU A 115 14.02 3.69 1.40
N PHE A 116 14.94 4.55 0.95
CA PHE A 116 16.16 4.86 1.68
C PHE A 116 15.85 5.48 3.05
N VAL A 117 14.94 6.46 3.08
CA VAL A 117 14.49 7.09 4.35
C VAL A 117 13.87 6.07 5.29
N MET A 118 13.05 5.13 4.78
CA MET A 118 12.48 4.05 5.60
C MET A 118 13.54 3.12 6.17
N LEU A 119 14.54 2.74 5.36
CA LEU A 119 15.59 1.80 5.81
C LEU A 119 16.57 2.45 6.80
N VAL A 120 17.06 3.65 6.49
CA VAL A 120 18.00 4.37 7.35
C VAL A 120 17.30 4.93 8.60
N GLY A 121 16.08 5.44 8.43
CA GLY A 121 15.26 5.98 9.52
C GLY A 121 14.68 4.91 10.46
N ALA A 122 14.67 3.64 10.08
CA ALA A 122 14.07 2.57 10.88
C ALA A 122 14.69 2.46 12.28
N LYS A 123 16.01 2.45 12.38
CA LYS A 123 16.73 2.31 13.65
C LYS A 123 16.54 3.53 14.57
N PRO A 124 16.88 4.77 14.15
CA PRO A 124 16.69 5.93 15.00
C PRO A 124 15.23 6.16 15.38
N TYR A 125 14.27 5.88 14.48
CA TYR A 125 12.87 6.00 14.79
C TYR A 125 12.39 4.98 15.83
N SER A 126 12.81 3.72 15.72
CA SER A 126 12.42 2.65 16.64
C SER A 126 13.00 2.83 18.04
N GLU A 127 14.23 3.32 18.16
CA GLU A 127 14.93 3.48 19.42
C GLU A 127 14.62 4.82 20.10
N LEU A 128 14.76 5.94 19.37
CA LEU A 128 14.69 7.29 19.94
C LEU A 128 13.26 7.83 20.03
N ILE A 129 12.42 7.56 19.03
CA ILE A 129 11.09 8.17 18.95
C ILE A 129 10.02 7.24 19.54
N SER A 130 10.01 5.97 19.15
CA SER A 130 8.97 5.05 19.64
C SER A 130 9.37 4.23 20.84
N SER A 131 10.61 4.34 21.33
CA SER A 131 11.15 3.57 22.48
C SER A 131 10.84 2.07 22.38
N SER A 132 10.86 1.55 21.18
CA SER A 132 10.40 0.19 20.84
C SER A 132 11.33 -0.47 19.81
N PRO A 133 12.54 -0.91 20.22
CA PRO A 133 13.56 -1.41 19.29
C PRO A 133 13.09 -2.57 18.39
N LYS A 134 12.18 -3.41 18.91
CA LYS A 134 11.62 -4.55 18.16
C LYS A 134 10.73 -4.13 16.99
N SER A 135 10.29 -2.85 16.90
CA SER A 135 9.49 -2.35 15.77
C SER A 135 10.28 -2.25 14.46
N ILE A 136 11.61 -2.33 14.52
CA ILE A 136 12.50 -2.28 13.35
C ILE A 136 12.16 -3.34 12.30
N TYR A 137 11.80 -4.56 12.73
CA TYR A 137 11.41 -5.65 11.82
C TYR A 137 10.15 -5.31 11.02
N THR A 138 9.19 -4.67 11.67
CA THR A 138 7.92 -4.25 11.05
C THR A 138 8.13 -3.12 10.06
N ILE A 139 9.04 -2.19 10.37
CA ILE A 139 9.42 -1.08 9.47
C ILE A 139 10.12 -1.63 8.22
N PHE A 140 11.09 -2.55 8.36
CA PHE A 140 11.77 -3.17 7.23
C PHE A 140 10.82 -3.95 6.33
N ALA A 141 9.85 -4.67 6.91
CA ALA A 141 8.85 -5.40 6.14
C ALA A 141 7.89 -4.46 5.36
N LEU A 142 7.65 -3.25 5.88
CA LEU A 142 6.82 -2.22 5.22
C LEU A 142 7.60 -1.42 4.16
N ALA A 143 8.91 -1.28 4.27
CA ALA A 143 9.73 -0.43 3.40
C ALA A 143 9.53 -0.71 1.90
N PRO A 144 9.48 -1.97 1.40
CA PRO A 144 9.22 -2.24 -0.01
C PRO A 144 7.87 -1.72 -0.50
N SER A 145 6.85 -1.65 0.38
CA SER A 145 5.54 -1.12 -0.02
C SER A 145 5.61 0.34 -0.43
N VAL A 146 6.42 1.15 0.26
CA VAL A 146 6.62 2.57 -0.07
C VAL A 146 7.15 2.73 -1.49
N PHE A 147 8.12 1.88 -1.86
CA PHE A 147 8.70 1.89 -3.20
C PHE A 147 7.64 1.60 -4.28
N PHE A 148 6.91 0.50 -4.16
CA PHE A 148 5.90 0.12 -5.15
C PHE A 148 4.71 1.07 -5.20
N CYS A 149 4.24 1.54 -4.04
CA CYS A 149 3.15 2.50 -3.96
C CYS A 149 3.51 3.82 -4.62
N CYS A 150 4.75 4.31 -4.45
CA CYS A 150 5.24 5.52 -5.07
C CYS A 150 5.33 5.39 -6.61
N LEU A 151 5.86 4.28 -7.11
CA LEU A 151 5.86 3.98 -8.55
C LEU A 151 4.44 3.89 -9.13
N GLY A 152 3.53 3.24 -8.40
CA GLY A 152 2.12 3.16 -8.75
C GLY A 152 1.45 4.53 -8.80
N ALA A 153 1.75 5.42 -7.86
CA ALA A 153 1.21 6.77 -7.80
C ALA A 153 1.56 7.59 -9.05
N GLY A 154 2.79 7.45 -9.56
CA GLY A 154 3.20 8.09 -10.81
C GLY A 154 2.39 7.64 -12.03
N LYS A 155 2.09 6.35 -12.12
CA LYS A 155 1.27 5.79 -13.21
C LYS A 155 -0.19 6.21 -13.07
N ARG A 156 -0.74 6.18 -11.85
CA ARG A 156 -2.12 6.61 -11.57
C ARG A 156 -2.32 8.08 -11.91
N SER A 157 -1.42 8.96 -11.46
CA SER A 157 -1.52 10.40 -11.71
C SER A 157 -1.49 10.74 -13.20
N PHE A 158 -0.78 9.97 -14.01
CA PHE A 158 -0.79 10.13 -15.45
C PHE A 158 -2.17 9.80 -16.04
N ALA A 159 -2.79 8.68 -15.67
CA ALA A 159 -4.14 8.31 -16.11
C ALA A 159 -5.21 9.32 -15.63
N GLU A 160 -5.10 9.77 -14.39
CA GLU A 160 -5.96 10.80 -13.81
C GLU A 160 -5.93 12.12 -14.60
N GLY A 161 -4.77 12.47 -15.17
CA GLY A 161 -4.64 13.64 -16.05
C GLY A 161 -5.48 13.54 -17.33
N PHE A 162 -5.88 12.35 -17.75
CA PHE A 162 -6.84 12.09 -18.85
C PHE A 162 -8.29 11.92 -18.36
N ILE A 163 -8.56 12.23 -17.10
CA ILE A 163 -9.89 12.02 -16.47
C ILE A 163 -10.26 10.53 -16.46
N ASP A 164 -9.28 9.65 -16.41
CA ASP A 164 -9.48 8.21 -16.27
C ASP A 164 -9.09 7.75 -14.85
N MET A 165 -10.12 7.62 -14.00
CA MET A 165 -9.96 7.21 -12.60
C MET A 165 -10.08 5.69 -12.39
N LYS A 166 -10.35 4.93 -13.47
CA LYS A 166 -10.52 3.48 -13.39
C LYS A 166 -9.28 2.75 -12.85
N PRO A 167 -8.06 3.04 -13.36
CA PRO A 167 -6.87 2.36 -12.87
C PRO A 167 -6.58 2.69 -11.41
N THR A 168 -6.88 3.90 -10.95
CA THR A 168 -6.72 4.29 -9.54
C THR A 168 -7.70 3.52 -8.65
N ALA A 169 -8.98 3.47 -9.01
CA ALA A 169 -9.99 2.75 -8.26
C ALA A 169 -9.71 1.25 -8.16
N ALA A 170 -9.38 0.62 -9.29
CA ALA A 170 -9.07 -0.81 -9.33
C ALA A 170 -7.77 -1.14 -8.56
N CYS A 171 -6.73 -0.31 -8.71
CA CYS A 171 -5.47 -0.47 -7.98
C CYS A 171 -5.68 -0.46 -6.47
N GLN A 172 -6.45 0.50 -5.94
CA GLN A 172 -6.76 0.58 -4.51
C GLN A 172 -7.49 -0.67 -3.99
N ILE A 173 -8.41 -1.22 -4.76
CA ILE A 173 -9.13 -2.45 -4.39
C ILE A 173 -8.18 -3.65 -4.41
N ILE A 174 -7.33 -3.77 -5.44
CA ILE A 174 -6.33 -4.84 -5.55
C ILE A 174 -5.36 -4.77 -4.37
N GLU A 175 -4.81 -3.60 -4.07
CA GLU A 175 -3.93 -3.39 -2.91
C GLU A 175 -4.61 -3.82 -1.60
N ALA A 176 -5.88 -3.45 -1.39
CA ALA A 176 -6.62 -3.79 -0.18
C ALA A 176 -6.91 -5.28 -0.05
N VAL A 177 -7.29 -5.94 -1.14
CA VAL A 177 -7.56 -7.39 -1.18
C VAL A 177 -6.27 -8.19 -0.93
N PHE A 178 -5.18 -7.85 -1.62
CA PHE A 178 -3.89 -8.53 -1.43
C PHE A 178 -3.37 -8.34 0.00
N LYS A 179 -3.44 -7.11 0.54
CA LYS A 179 -3.11 -6.84 1.94
C LYS A 179 -3.94 -7.69 2.90
N MET A 180 -5.25 -7.80 2.69
CA MET A 180 -6.13 -8.60 3.55
C MET A 180 -5.77 -10.08 3.46
N VAL A 181 -5.68 -10.64 2.25
CA VAL A 181 -5.44 -12.07 2.05
C VAL A 181 -4.05 -12.45 2.55
N PHE A 182 -3.01 -11.84 1.98
CA PHE A 182 -1.62 -12.21 2.31
C PHE A 182 -1.20 -11.74 3.70
N GLY A 183 -1.69 -10.59 4.17
CA GLY A 183 -1.41 -10.12 5.52
C GLY A 183 -1.98 -11.04 6.60
N LEU A 184 -3.20 -11.56 6.41
CA LEU A 184 -3.79 -12.55 7.35
C LEU A 184 -3.14 -13.93 7.21
N LEU A 185 -2.86 -14.38 5.98
CA LEU A 185 -2.18 -15.65 5.77
C LEU A 185 -0.79 -15.67 6.44
N PHE A 186 -0.01 -14.62 6.23
CA PHE A 186 1.32 -14.54 6.84
C PHE A 186 1.26 -14.37 8.36
N ALA A 187 0.29 -13.59 8.89
CA ALA A 187 0.09 -13.48 10.32
C ALA A 187 -0.28 -14.83 10.95
N ARG A 188 -1.22 -15.55 10.35
CA ARG A 188 -1.65 -16.88 10.82
C ARG A 188 -0.51 -17.90 10.76
N PHE A 189 0.17 -17.96 9.60
CA PHE A 189 1.25 -18.91 9.38
C PHE A 189 2.44 -18.66 10.32
N SER A 190 2.89 -17.41 10.43
CA SER A 190 4.02 -17.05 11.29
C SER A 190 3.70 -17.28 12.77
N MET A 191 2.49 -16.91 13.22
CA MET A 191 2.06 -17.17 14.60
C MET A 191 2.04 -18.68 14.88
N GLY A 192 1.47 -19.48 13.99
CA GLY A 192 1.44 -20.94 14.12
C GLY A 192 2.84 -21.56 14.18
N CYS A 193 3.71 -21.14 13.26
CA CYS A 193 5.08 -21.67 13.17
C CYS A 193 5.92 -21.34 14.41
N PHE A 194 5.86 -20.09 14.90
CA PHE A 194 6.63 -19.68 16.08
C PHE A 194 6.09 -20.29 17.37
N MET A 195 4.76 -20.44 17.51
CA MET A 195 4.18 -21.11 18.67
C MET A 195 4.46 -22.62 18.68
N SER A 196 4.42 -23.29 17.52
CA SER A 196 4.79 -24.70 17.42
C SER A 196 6.24 -24.93 17.87
N ASN A 197 7.18 -24.11 17.37
CA ASN A 197 8.58 -24.17 17.78
C ASN A 197 8.76 -23.94 19.30
N TYR A 198 7.97 -23.02 19.87
CA TYR A 198 8.02 -22.81 21.32
C TYR A 198 7.51 -24.03 22.10
N TYR A 199 6.43 -24.66 21.68
CA TYR A 199 5.89 -25.85 22.37
C TYR A 199 6.76 -27.09 22.20
N GLU A 200 7.47 -27.24 21.07
CA GLU A 200 8.34 -28.41 20.82
C GLU A 200 9.74 -28.26 21.45
N TYR A 201 10.32 -27.07 21.38
CA TYR A 201 11.74 -26.85 21.74
C TYR A 201 11.93 -25.85 22.87
N GLY A 202 10.87 -25.22 23.38
CA GLY A 202 10.97 -24.13 24.37
C GLY A 202 11.67 -22.87 23.85
N THR A 203 11.90 -22.78 22.54
CA THR A 203 12.71 -21.71 21.93
C THR A 203 11.93 -20.96 20.85
N VAL A 204 12.18 -19.64 20.75
CA VAL A 204 11.74 -18.80 19.65
C VAL A 204 12.99 -18.23 18.97
N LEU A 205 13.20 -18.54 17.70
CA LEU A 205 14.42 -18.19 16.94
C LEU A 205 15.74 -18.59 17.63
N GLY A 206 15.75 -19.75 18.31
CA GLY A 206 16.95 -20.27 19.00
C GLY A 206 17.20 -19.67 20.38
N ILE A 207 16.33 -18.78 20.89
CA ILE A 207 16.38 -18.22 22.25
C ILE A 207 15.36 -18.96 23.11
N ALA A 208 15.82 -19.56 24.22
CA ALA A 208 14.93 -20.24 25.17
C ALA A 208 14.14 -19.23 26.03
N TYR A 209 12.86 -19.52 26.23
CA TYR A 209 11.97 -18.72 27.07
C TYR A 209 11.28 -19.62 28.10
N GLU A 210 11.38 -19.25 29.38
CA GLU A 210 10.78 -20.02 30.46
C GLU A 210 9.25 -19.82 30.57
N ASN A 211 8.77 -18.63 30.15
CA ASN A 211 7.37 -18.26 30.26
C ASN A 211 6.75 -17.98 28.89
N GLU A 212 5.52 -18.48 28.67
CA GLU A 212 4.74 -18.23 27.46
C GLU A 212 4.54 -16.73 27.17
N ARG A 213 4.36 -15.90 28.19
CA ARG A 213 4.24 -14.43 28.02
C ARG A 213 5.51 -13.79 27.46
N GLN A 214 6.68 -14.30 27.85
CA GLN A 214 7.97 -13.80 27.32
C GLN A 214 8.14 -14.26 25.87
N ALA A 215 7.82 -15.51 25.57
CA ALA A 215 7.82 -16.03 24.20
C ALA A 215 6.88 -15.23 23.28
N LEU A 216 5.64 -14.95 23.71
CA LEU A 216 4.70 -14.12 22.97
C LEU A 216 5.23 -12.69 22.73
N SER A 217 5.93 -12.10 23.69
CA SER A 217 6.53 -10.77 23.53
C SER A 217 7.63 -10.72 22.46
N ALA A 218 8.25 -11.87 22.15
CA ALA A 218 9.21 -12.02 21.06
C ALA A 218 8.55 -12.40 19.73
N ILE A 219 7.44 -13.13 19.77
CA ILE A 219 6.69 -13.59 18.59
C ILE A 219 5.90 -12.44 17.94
N TYR A 220 5.24 -11.58 18.73
CA TYR A 220 4.39 -10.51 18.20
C TYR A 220 5.09 -9.53 17.23
N PRO A 221 6.33 -9.04 17.48
CA PRO A 221 7.04 -8.19 16.52
C PRO A 221 7.27 -8.89 15.18
N LEU A 222 7.64 -10.18 15.22
CA LEU A 222 7.92 -10.99 14.03
C LEU A 222 6.64 -11.27 13.24
N THR A 223 5.57 -11.67 13.92
CA THR A 223 4.27 -11.89 13.29
C THR A 223 3.72 -10.60 12.67
N SER A 224 3.91 -9.45 13.35
CA SER A 224 3.57 -8.15 12.80
C SER A 224 4.39 -7.84 11.54
N ALA A 225 5.69 -8.13 11.54
CA ALA A 225 6.55 -7.94 10.37
C ALA A 225 6.10 -8.83 9.21
N CYS A 226 5.81 -10.11 9.47
CA CYS A 226 5.28 -11.02 8.44
C CYS A 226 3.95 -10.52 7.85
N SER A 227 3.04 -10.00 8.68
CA SER A 227 1.78 -9.44 8.17
C SER A 227 1.99 -8.19 7.32
N MET A 228 3.04 -7.39 7.60
CA MET A 228 3.40 -6.22 6.78
C MET A 228 3.93 -6.59 5.40
N LEU A 229 4.51 -7.78 5.21
CA LEU A 229 4.85 -8.27 3.87
C LEU A 229 3.61 -8.39 2.98
N GLY A 230 2.43 -8.68 3.54
CA GLY A 230 1.17 -8.64 2.81
C GLY A 230 0.83 -7.24 2.26
N VAL A 231 1.18 -6.17 2.99
CA VAL A 231 1.04 -4.78 2.52
C VAL A 231 2.00 -4.52 1.35
N SER A 232 3.24 -4.99 1.47
CA SER A 232 4.26 -4.83 0.41
C SER A 232 3.86 -5.58 -0.86
N LEU A 233 3.31 -6.79 -0.75
CA LEU A 233 2.76 -7.55 -1.88
C LEU A 233 1.53 -6.85 -2.49
N GLY A 234 0.68 -6.25 -1.67
CA GLY A 234 -0.44 -5.43 -2.15
C GLY A 234 0.02 -4.26 -3.00
N GLY A 235 1.01 -3.50 -2.51
CA GLY A 235 1.63 -2.40 -3.27
C GLY A 235 2.28 -2.85 -4.57
N PHE A 236 2.96 -4.00 -4.56
CA PHE A 236 3.53 -4.61 -5.78
C PHE A 236 2.45 -4.99 -6.79
N ALA A 237 1.41 -5.71 -6.37
CA ALA A 237 0.29 -6.11 -7.23
C ALA A 237 -0.43 -4.90 -7.84
N GLY A 238 -0.68 -3.85 -7.04
CA GLY A 238 -1.25 -2.60 -7.50
C GLY A 238 -0.38 -1.90 -8.54
N TRP A 239 0.94 -1.84 -8.32
CA TRP A 239 1.89 -1.28 -9.28
C TRP A 239 1.93 -2.07 -10.59
N VAL A 240 1.96 -3.40 -10.55
CA VAL A 240 1.94 -4.26 -11.74
C VAL A 240 0.66 -4.00 -12.53
N TYR A 241 -0.51 -4.01 -11.88
CA TYR A 241 -1.78 -3.75 -12.52
C TYR A 241 -1.81 -2.39 -13.24
N VAL A 242 -1.47 -1.30 -12.52
CA VAL A 242 -1.54 0.04 -13.10
C VAL A 242 -0.47 0.25 -14.19
N SER A 243 0.68 -0.39 -14.08
CA SER A 243 1.73 -0.34 -15.10
C SER A 243 1.29 -1.01 -16.40
N SER A 244 0.63 -2.16 -16.31
CA SER A 244 0.05 -2.86 -17.46
C SER A 244 -1.06 -2.04 -18.10
N TYR A 245 -1.94 -1.44 -17.29
CA TYR A 245 -3.03 -0.61 -17.78
C TYR A 245 -2.54 0.63 -18.54
N VAL A 246 -1.62 1.40 -17.96
CA VAL A 246 -1.07 2.62 -18.58
C VAL A 246 -0.14 2.29 -19.75
N GLY A 247 0.49 1.11 -19.76
CA GLY A 247 1.32 0.62 -20.87
C GLY A 247 0.50 0.29 -22.13
N SER A 248 -0.72 -0.19 -21.96
CA SER A 248 -1.62 -0.57 -23.05
C SER A 248 -2.40 0.60 -23.67
N GLN A 249 -2.35 1.80 -23.08
CA GLN A 249 -3.04 2.99 -23.62
C GLN A 249 -2.17 3.64 -24.71
N PRO A 250 -2.69 3.77 -25.96
CA PRO A 250 -2.02 4.55 -26.98
C PRO A 250 -1.98 6.03 -26.60
N LEU A 251 -0.83 6.68 -26.79
CA LEU A 251 -0.61 8.12 -26.57
C LEU A 251 -1.16 8.94 -27.75
#